data_72a9fad6baca39d52d82be429bd6a1ad
#
_entry.id   72a9fad6baca39d52d82be429bd6a1ad
#
_cell.length_a   1.000
_cell.length_b   1.000
_cell.length_c   1.000
_cell.angle_alpha   90.00
_cell.angle_beta   90.00
_cell.angle_gamma   90.00
#
_symmetry.space_group_name_H-M   'P 1'
#
loop_
_entity.id
_entity.type
_entity.pdbx_description
1 polymer ?
#
loop_
_entity_poly.entity_id
_entity_poly.type
_entity_poly.pdbx_seq_one_letter_code
_entity_poly.pdbx_strand_id
1 'polypeptide(L)'
;MKGLVVTEDNKLYLEEKLPIPEIGEYEALVKNECCMICNGTDLGVIGGKVREVTRYPAVLGHEDAGRVVKIGKKVTSFKVGDLVVRAGQPDNEKFSSAWGGFAEYGIVKDYKAAMADQADVKDINLGITQQVCPEGMQAEAASMLITLKET
;
A
#
# COMPACT_ATOMS: atom_id res chain seq x y z
N MET A 1 10.73 -8.30 5.44
CA MET A 1 10.27 -7.05 6.09
C MET A 1 9.19 -7.35 7.12
N LYS A 2 8.87 -6.38 7.97
CA LYS A 2 7.79 -6.49 8.96
C LYS A 2 6.46 -5.99 8.41
N GLY A 3 5.36 -6.54 8.94
CA GLY A 3 4.02 -6.05 8.66
C GLY A 3 2.98 -6.62 9.62
N LEU A 4 1.89 -5.92 9.81
CA LEU A 4 0.79 -6.32 10.66
C LEU A 4 -0.17 -7.22 9.89
N VAL A 5 -0.41 -8.40 10.40
CA VAL A 5 -1.21 -9.44 9.76
C VAL A 5 -2.38 -9.86 10.63
N VAL A 6 -3.52 -10.11 10.00
CA VAL A 6 -4.70 -10.69 10.65
C VAL A 6 -4.95 -12.10 10.13
N THR A 7 -5.31 -13.01 11.01
CA THR A 7 -5.68 -14.39 10.70
C THR A 7 -7.20 -14.53 10.55
N GLU A 8 -7.66 -15.65 10.00
CA GLU A 8 -9.08 -15.98 9.86
C GLU A 8 -9.82 -16.07 11.20
N ASP A 9 -9.11 -16.42 12.27
CA ASP A 9 -9.65 -16.44 13.65
C ASP A 9 -9.52 -15.09 14.37
N ASN A 10 -9.40 -14.00 13.61
CA ASN A 10 -9.39 -12.60 14.07
C ASN A 10 -8.20 -12.21 14.97
N LYS A 11 -7.11 -12.96 14.91
CA LYS A 11 -5.90 -12.63 15.66
C LYS A 11 -4.97 -11.72 14.86
N LEU A 12 -4.43 -10.74 15.54
CA LEU A 12 -3.39 -9.85 15.00
C LEU A 12 -2.03 -10.32 15.45
N TYR A 13 -1.06 -10.28 14.54
CA TYR A 13 0.34 -10.50 14.88
C TYR A 13 1.27 -9.72 13.95
N LEU A 14 2.47 -9.44 14.45
CA LEU A 14 3.54 -8.85 13.65
C LEU A 14 4.28 -9.98 12.91
N GLU A 15 4.14 -10.03 11.59
CA GLU A 15 4.96 -10.90 10.75
C GLU A 15 6.29 -10.20 10.47
N GLU A 16 7.40 -10.82 10.83
CA GLU A 16 8.74 -10.25 10.65
C GLU A 16 9.40 -10.62 9.32
N LYS A 17 8.83 -11.60 8.62
CA LYS A 17 9.41 -12.19 7.41
C LYS A 17 8.50 -12.07 6.18
N LEU A 18 7.70 -11.01 6.10
CA LEU A 18 6.99 -10.70 4.86
C LEU A 18 7.99 -10.50 3.72
N PRO A 19 7.73 -11.03 2.52
CA PRO A 19 8.57 -10.74 1.37
C PRO A 19 8.46 -9.24 1.02
N ILE A 20 9.57 -8.63 0.61
CA ILE A 20 9.53 -7.31 -0.03
C ILE A 20 8.98 -7.54 -1.44
N PRO A 21 7.95 -6.78 -1.87
CA PRO A 21 7.35 -7.02 -3.17
C PRO A 21 8.31 -6.67 -4.31
N GLU A 22 8.27 -7.49 -5.36
CA GLU A 22 8.92 -7.18 -6.62
C GLU A 22 8.05 -6.24 -7.44
N ILE A 23 8.67 -5.28 -8.13
CA ILE A 23 7.96 -4.29 -8.94
C ILE A 23 7.95 -4.66 -10.42
N GLY A 24 6.81 -4.46 -11.06
CA GLY A 24 6.64 -4.52 -12.50
C GLY A 24 7.13 -3.25 -13.22
N GLU A 25 6.97 -3.22 -14.55
CA GLU A 25 7.45 -2.10 -15.38
C GLU A 25 6.76 -0.76 -15.07
N TYR A 26 5.49 -0.78 -14.67
CA TYR A 26 4.68 0.41 -14.34
C TYR A 26 4.52 0.63 -12.84
N GLU A 27 5.33 -0.02 -12.01
CA GLU A 27 5.20 0.00 -10.56
C GLU A 27 6.40 0.65 -9.90
N ALA A 28 6.19 1.15 -8.70
CA ALA A 28 7.26 1.63 -7.84
C ALA A 28 7.21 0.97 -6.47
N LEU A 29 8.39 0.68 -5.93
CA LEU A 29 8.55 0.26 -4.55
C LEU A 29 8.55 1.50 -3.65
N VAL A 30 7.74 1.44 -2.63
CA VAL A 30 7.56 2.49 -1.63
C VAL A 30 8.02 1.97 -0.29
N LYS A 31 8.83 2.76 0.42
CA LYS A 31 9.10 2.54 1.84
C LYS A 31 8.05 3.31 2.63
N ASN A 32 7.15 2.61 3.31
CA ASN A 32 6.12 3.22 4.12
C ASN A 32 6.74 3.90 5.33
N GLU A 33 6.33 5.14 5.59
CA GLU A 33 6.81 5.96 6.71
C GLU A 33 5.75 6.04 7.81
N CYS A 34 4.47 5.98 7.45
CA CYS A 34 3.35 5.90 8.39
C CYS A 34 2.15 5.20 7.78
N CYS A 35 1.28 4.69 8.64
CA CYS A 35 -0.06 4.24 8.27
C CYS A 35 -1.01 4.56 9.43
N MET A 36 -2.14 5.18 9.13
CA MET A 36 -3.18 5.50 10.13
C MET A 36 -4.04 4.27 10.39
N ILE A 37 -4.50 4.13 11.64
CA ILE A 37 -5.48 3.11 12.02
C ILE A 37 -6.87 3.64 11.71
N CYS A 38 -7.59 2.95 10.84
CA CYS A 38 -8.98 3.24 10.52
C CYS A 38 -9.92 2.36 11.35
N ASN A 39 -10.62 2.98 12.29
CA ASN A 39 -11.55 2.25 13.17
C ASN A 39 -12.65 1.49 12.39
N GLY A 40 -13.10 2.00 11.26
CA GLY A 40 -14.12 1.35 10.43
C GLY A 40 -13.58 0.17 9.63
N THR A 41 -12.61 0.42 8.78
CA THR A 41 -12.10 -0.57 7.84
C THR A 41 -11.24 -1.63 8.50
N ASP A 42 -10.28 -1.23 9.34
CA ASP A 42 -9.37 -2.21 9.95
C ASP A 42 -10.11 -3.16 10.90
N LEU A 43 -11.03 -2.65 11.72
CA LEU A 43 -11.90 -3.50 12.54
C LEU A 43 -12.85 -4.36 11.68
N GLY A 44 -13.29 -3.85 10.53
CA GLY A 44 -14.08 -4.60 9.58
C GLY A 44 -13.30 -5.79 9.00
N VAL A 45 -12.04 -5.58 8.62
CA VAL A 45 -11.14 -6.65 8.14
C VAL A 45 -10.86 -7.66 9.24
N ILE A 46 -10.51 -7.20 10.44
CA ILE A 46 -10.27 -8.07 11.61
C ILE A 46 -11.51 -8.92 11.91
N GLY A 47 -12.71 -8.35 11.82
CA GLY A 47 -13.97 -9.04 12.06
C GLY A 47 -14.50 -9.85 10.87
N GLY A 48 -13.76 -9.98 9.78
CA GLY A 48 -14.18 -10.72 8.58
C GLY A 48 -15.39 -10.11 7.85
N LYS A 49 -15.62 -8.80 7.98
CA LYS A 49 -16.82 -8.10 7.45
C LYS A 49 -16.55 -7.37 6.13
N VAL A 50 -15.29 -7.31 5.69
CA VAL A 50 -14.90 -6.65 4.43
C VAL A 50 -14.88 -7.67 3.31
N ARG A 51 -15.78 -7.53 2.34
CA ARG A 51 -16.00 -8.51 1.26
C ARG A 51 -14.81 -8.65 0.32
N GLU A 52 -14.04 -7.61 0.16
CA GLU A 52 -12.86 -7.54 -0.69
C GLU A 52 -11.70 -8.40 -0.15
N VAL A 53 -11.69 -8.66 1.15
CA VAL A 53 -10.69 -9.52 1.79
C VAL A 53 -11.27 -10.93 1.87
N THR A 54 -10.93 -11.75 0.89
CA THR A 54 -11.51 -13.10 0.71
C THR A 54 -10.61 -14.23 1.21
N ARG A 55 -9.36 -13.92 1.56
CA ARG A 55 -8.36 -14.91 1.97
C ARG A 55 -7.54 -14.40 3.17
N TYR A 56 -7.25 -15.28 4.11
CA TYR A 56 -6.40 -15.03 5.28
C TYR A 56 -5.21 -16.02 5.30
N PRO A 57 -4.09 -15.68 5.97
CA PRO A 57 -3.83 -14.43 6.67
C PRO A 57 -3.67 -13.23 5.71
N ALA A 58 -4.10 -12.03 6.16
CA ALA A 58 -4.13 -10.83 5.35
C ALA A 58 -3.28 -9.71 5.97
N VAL A 59 -2.53 -8.98 5.14
CA VAL A 59 -1.74 -7.81 5.56
C VAL A 59 -2.63 -6.58 5.57
N LEU A 60 -2.75 -5.94 6.74
CA LEU A 60 -3.65 -4.82 7.00
C LEU A 60 -3.07 -3.45 6.56
N GLY A 61 -3.95 -2.44 6.58
CA GLY A 61 -3.63 -1.03 6.45
C GLY A 61 -3.93 -0.44 5.07
N HIS A 62 -4.63 0.69 5.04
CA HIS A 62 -5.06 1.34 3.78
C HIS A 62 -4.93 2.87 3.78
N GLU A 63 -4.41 3.44 4.85
CA GLU A 63 -4.20 4.89 5.02
C GLU A 63 -2.73 5.17 5.29
N ASP A 64 -1.87 4.72 4.38
CA ASP A 64 -0.43 4.84 4.49
C ASP A 64 0.13 5.95 3.59
N ALA A 65 1.27 6.45 3.98
CA ALA A 65 2.12 7.32 3.19
C ALA A 65 3.57 6.86 3.29
N GLY A 66 4.29 6.98 2.16
CA GLY A 66 5.67 6.53 2.09
C GLY A 66 6.42 7.16 0.92
N ARG A 67 7.72 6.88 0.84
CA ARG A 67 8.58 7.38 -0.23
C ARG A 67 8.93 6.33 -1.23
N VAL A 68 8.87 6.73 -2.49
CA VAL A 68 9.35 5.92 -3.60
C VAL A 68 10.86 5.69 -3.45
N VAL A 69 11.26 4.42 -3.41
CA VAL A 69 12.68 4.01 -3.30
C VAL A 69 13.20 3.33 -4.56
N LYS A 70 12.31 2.83 -5.42
CA LYS A 70 12.67 2.22 -6.71
C LYS A 70 11.50 2.36 -7.67
N ILE A 71 11.77 2.55 -8.95
CA ILE A 71 10.76 2.64 -10.01
C ILE A 71 10.99 1.61 -11.10
N GLY A 72 9.90 1.16 -11.72
CA GLY A 72 9.91 0.35 -12.92
C GLY A 72 10.28 1.17 -14.17
N LYS A 73 10.63 0.48 -15.24
CA LYS A 73 11.20 1.08 -16.46
C LYS A 73 10.25 2.03 -17.18
N LYS A 74 8.95 1.87 -17.02
CA LYS A 74 7.90 2.63 -17.72
C LYS A 74 7.13 3.58 -16.81
N VAL A 75 7.59 3.74 -15.58
CA VAL A 75 7.04 4.74 -14.66
C VAL A 75 7.44 6.14 -15.13
N THR A 76 6.45 7.02 -15.25
CA THR A 76 6.63 8.42 -15.71
C THR A 76 6.01 9.45 -14.77
N SER A 77 5.04 9.05 -13.94
CA SER A 77 4.26 9.98 -13.11
C SER A 77 4.91 10.30 -11.77
N PHE A 78 5.92 9.55 -11.37
CA PHE A 78 6.65 9.76 -10.11
C PHE A 78 8.10 9.30 -10.22
N LYS A 79 8.93 9.75 -9.29
CA LYS A 79 10.37 9.47 -9.22
C LYS A 79 10.78 9.04 -7.82
N VAL A 80 11.98 8.49 -7.71
CA VAL A 80 12.58 8.15 -6.40
C VAL A 80 12.64 9.39 -5.52
N GLY A 81 12.18 9.24 -4.27
CA GLY A 81 12.07 10.30 -3.27
C GLY A 81 10.69 10.95 -3.19
N ASP A 82 9.81 10.78 -4.17
CA ASP A 82 8.45 11.33 -4.10
C ASP A 82 7.66 10.69 -2.95
N LEU A 83 6.85 11.51 -2.27
CA LEU A 83 5.90 11.05 -1.29
C LEU A 83 4.63 10.57 -1.99
N VAL A 84 4.20 9.38 -1.67
CA VAL A 84 3.00 8.76 -2.23
C VAL A 84 2.13 8.19 -1.11
N VAL A 85 0.85 8.01 -1.38
CA VAL A 85 -0.11 7.40 -0.46
C VAL A 85 -0.65 6.09 -1.00
N ARG A 86 -1.13 5.23 -0.09
CA ARG A 86 -1.77 3.95 -0.41
C ARG A 86 -0.86 3.00 -1.19
N ALA A 87 0.37 2.87 -0.73
CA ALA A 87 1.30 1.86 -1.23
C ALA A 87 0.95 0.50 -0.62
N GLY A 88 0.34 -0.37 -1.41
CA GLY A 88 -0.19 -1.65 -0.95
C GLY A 88 0.78 -2.83 -1.10
N GLN A 89 0.50 -3.89 -0.37
CA GLN A 89 1.12 -5.20 -0.57
C GLN A 89 0.33 -5.98 -1.61
N PRO A 90 0.97 -6.57 -2.63
CA PRO A 90 0.31 -7.53 -3.50
C PRO A 90 0.04 -8.84 -2.76
N ASP A 91 -0.96 -9.57 -3.22
CA ASP A 91 -1.17 -10.96 -2.81
C ASP A 91 0.06 -11.82 -3.15
N ASN A 92 0.33 -12.79 -2.31
CA ASN A 92 1.31 -13.84 -2.57
C ASN A 92 0.78 -15.20 -2.09
N GLU A 93 1.57 -16.26 -2.22
CA GLU A 93 1.13 -17.63 -1.86
C GLU A 93 0.66 -17.74 -0.41
N LYS A 94 1.33 -17.05 0.53
CA LYS A 94 1.08 -17.16 1.97
C LYS A 94 0.13 -16.10 2.49
N PHE A 95 0.18 -14.89 1.97
CA PHE A 95 -0.56 -13.74 2.49
C PHE A 95 -1.44 -13.10 1.41
N SER A 96 -2.66 -12.75 1.79
CA SER A 96 -3.47 -11.86 0.98
C SER A 96 -3.26 -10.39 1.36
N SER A 97 -3.73 -9.52 0.50
CA SER A 97 -3.72 -8.08 0.73
C SER A 97 -5.05 -7.63 1.34
N ALA A 98 -4.98 -7.01 2.51
CA ALA A 98 -6.02 -6.10 2.98
C ALA A 98 -5.43 -4.69 2.90
N TRP A 99 -5.06 -4.32 1.68
CA TRP A 99 -4.28 -3.16 1.21
C TRP A 99 -2.81 -3.16 1.63
N GLY A 100 -2.45 -3.58 2.83
CA GLY A 100 -1.07 -3.86 3.23
C GLY A 100 -0.23 -2.67 3.66
N GLY A 101 -0.84 -1.52 3.95
CA GLY A 101 -0.12 -0.30 4.35
C GLY A 101 0.60 -0.39 5.70
N PHE A 102 0.22 -1.35 6.57
CA PHE A 102 0.96 -1.65 7.80
C PHE A 102 2.17 -2.58 7.57
N ALA A 103 2.76 -2.53 6.38
CA ALA A 103 4.03 -3.18 6.08
C ALA A 103 5.12 -2.13 5.80
N GLU A 104 6.38 -2.50 6.01
CA GLU A 104 7.51 -1.57 5.81
C GLU A 104 7.64 -1.11 4.35
N TYR A 105 7.23 -1.93 3.39
CA TYR A 105 7.26 -1.61 1.97
C TYR A 105 5.95 -2.01 1.32
N GLY A 106 5.55 -1.24 0.31
CA GLY A 106 4.42 -1.50 -0.56
C GLY A 106 4.74 -1.11 -2.00
N ILE A 107 3.78 -1.29 -2.89
CA ILE A 107 3.89 -0.86 -4.28
C ILE A 107 2.81 0.15 -4.62
N VAL A 108 3.14 1.09 -5.50
CA VAL A 108 2.19 1.94 -6.22
C VAL A 108 2.33 1.70 -7.71
N LYS A 109 1.24 1.88 -8.45
CA LYS A 109 1.21 1.65 -9.89
C LYS A 109 1.00 2.95 -10.65
N ASP A 110 1.78 3.17 -11.69
CA ASP A 110 1.60 4.29 -12.62
C ASP A 110 0.52 3.97 -13.65
N TYR A 111 -0.73 4.13 -13.26
CA TYR A 111 -1.88 3.89 -14.14
C TYR A 111 -1.88 4.80 -15.35
N LYS A 112 -1.40 6.04 -15.21
CA LYS A 112 -1.35 7.00 -16.32
C LYS A 112 -0.41 6.52 -17.41
N ALA A 113 0.78 6.06 -17.05
CA ALA A 113 1.73 5.48 -17.98
C ALA A 113 1.22 4.17 -18.59
N ALA A 114 0.67 3.27 -17.77
CA ALA A 114 0.10 2.00 -18.23
C ALA A 114 -1.05 2.20 -19.22
N MET A 115 -1.96 3.14 -18.95
CA MET A 115 -3.08 3.46 -19.87
C MET A 115 -2.59 4.09 -21.17
N ALA A 116 -1.57 4.96 -21.12
CA ALA A 116 -0.98 5.58 -22.31
C ALA A 116 -0.37 4.52 -23.26
N ASP A 117 0.25 3.50 -22.68
CA ASP A 117 0.82 2.37 -23.42
C ASP A 117 -0.20 1.29 -23.79
N GLN A 118 -1.50 1.48 -23.49
CA GLN A 118 -2.56 0.48 -23.66
C GLN A 118 -2.22 -0.88 -22.99
N ALA A 119 -1.45 -0.84 -21.91
CA ALA A 119 -1.10 -2.03 -21.14
C ALA A 119 -2.36 -2.64 -20.50
N ASP A 120 -2.37 -3.96 -20.32
CA ASP A 120 -3.45 -4.65 -19.64
C ASP A 120 -3.48 -4.23 -18.16
N VAL A 121 -4.52 -3.48 -17.80
CA VAL A 121 -4.72 -2.94 -16.45
C VAL A 121 -5.73 -3.77 -15.64
N LYS A 122 -5.95 -5.03 -16.04
CA LYS A 122 -6.96 -5.92 -15.42
C LYS A 122 -6.80 -6.12 -13.91
N ASP A 123 -5.60 -5.92 -13.39
CA ASP A 123 -5.33 -6.03 -11.94
C ASP A 123 -5.52 -4.69 -11.20
N ILE A 124 -6.16 -3.73 -11.83
CA ILE A 124 -6.56 -2.49 -11.15
C ILE A 124 -7.70 -2.82 -10.20
N ASN A 125 -7.39 -2.92 -8.93
CA ASN A 125 -8.40 -2.87 -7.89
C ASN A 125 -8.97 -1.44 -7.86
N LEU A 126 -10.04 -1.21 -8.63
CA LEU A 126 -10.66 0.10 -8.85
C LEU A 126 -11.24 0.74 -7.58
N GLY A 127 -11.29 0.01 -6.46
CA GLY A 127 -11.85 0.51 -5.21
C GLY A 127 -10.94 1.49 -4.47
N ILE A 128 -9.63 1.50 -4.72
CA ILE A 128 -8.67 2.34 -3.99
C ILE A 128 -7.66 2.91 -4.97
N THR A 129 -7.91 4.13 -5.43
CA THR A 129 -6.98 4.86 -6.28
C THR A 129 -5.71 5.17 -5.51
N GLN A 130 -4.65 4.45 -5.82
CA GLN A 130 -3.30 4.83 -5.46
C GLN A 130 -2.97 6.12 -6.19
N GLN A 131 -2.73 7.20 -5.48
CA GLN A 131 -2.42 8.47 -6.12
C GLN A 131 -1.04 8.94 -5.69
N VAL A 132 -0.27 9.37 -6.68
CA VAL A 132 0.75 10.39 -6.41
C VAL A 132 0.02 11.55 -5.77
N CYS A 133 0.44 11.96 -4.59
CA CYS A 133 -0.11 13.15 -3.99
C CYS A 133 0.14 14.34 -4.95
N PRO A 134 -0.89 15.03 -5.47
CA PRO A 134 -0.70 16.31 -6.12
C PRO A 134 0.10 17.23 -5.19
N GLU A 135 0.84 18.20 -5.72
CA GLU A 135 1.73 19.05 -4.92
C GLU A 135 1.09 19.61 -3.64
N GLY A 136 -0.22 19.96 -3.67
CA GLY A 136 -0.98 20.40 -2.51
C GLY A 136 -1.22 19.30 -1.45
N MET A 137 -1.46 18.06 -1.87
CA MET A 137 -1.67 16.93 -0.95
C MET A 137 -0.36 16.35 -0.40
N GLN A 138 0.77 16.57 -1.06
CA GLN A 138 2.09 16.23 -0.52
C GLN A 138 2.39 17.01 0.77
N ALA A 139 1.92 18.25 0.86
CA ALA A 139 2.05 19.06 2.07
C ALA A 139 1.21 18.51 3.23
N GLU A 140 -0.01 18.04 2.95
CA GLU A 140 -0.88 17.43 3.96
C GLU A 140 -0.33 16.07 4.44
N ALA A 141 0.11 15.22 3.52
CA ALA A 141 0.75 13.95 3.87
C ALA A 141 2.07 14.17 4.64
N ALA A 142 2.87 15.17 4.26
CA ALA A 142 4.06 15.55 5.00
C ALA A 142 3.73 16.09 6.40
N SER A 143 2.63 16.84 6.54
CA SER A 143 2.14 17.33 7.83
C SER A 143 1.72 16.17 8.75
N MET A 144 1.03 15.15 8.23
CA MET A 144 0.72 13.93 8.98
C MET A 144 1.97 13.20 9.46
N LEU A 145 2.99 13.10 8.62
CA LEU A 145 4.29 12.50 8.98
C LEU A 145 5.02 13.25 10.09
N ILE A 146 4.97 14.59 10.05
CA ILE A 146 5.59 15.44 11.09
C ILE A 146 4.89 15.22 12.43
N THR A 147 3.54 15.22 12.43
CA THR A 147 2.75 15.01 13.65
C THR A 147 3.03 13.66 14.31
N LEU A 148 3.27 12.60 13.51
CA LEU A 148 3.61 11.27 14.03
C LEU A 148 5.04 11.17 14.58
N LYS A 149 5.96 12.03 14.13
CA LYS A 149 7.34 12.04 14.61
C LYS A 149 7.52 12.86 15.89
N GLU A 150 6.59 13.75 16.19
CA GLU A 150 6.63 14.63 17.38
C GLU A 150 5.87 14.03 18.58
N THR A 151 5.16 12.91 18.40
CA THR A 151 4.47 12.15 19.45
C THR A 151 5.22 10.90 19.83
#